data_259ff2c32ead28916c978724c5e943d1
#
_entry.id   259ff2c32ead28916c978724c5e943d1
#
_cell.length_a   1.000
_cell.length_b   1.000
_cell.length_c   1.000
_cell.angle_alpha   90.00
_cell.angle_beta   90.00
_cell.angle_gamma   90.00
#
_symmetry.space_group_name_H-M   'P 1'
#
loop_
_entity.id
_entity.type
_entity.pdbx_description
1 polymer ?
#
loop_
_entity_poly.entity_id
_entity_poly.type
_entity_poly.pdbx_seq_one_letter_code
_entity_poly.pdbx_strand_id
1 'polypeptide(L)'
;PSCEPLHRCAKTLCYIRRMLLDHLCITSWRARPVSFVSLMSLYESNFLRLKELAGDIRRHHGGAVSRTKVDCDLHLSVLEHTPYTSAVRLTYHFEEADATVADPDLEIRVYHDARLAEVSACGRWIRHQSLAHVRAGIPAQLGERWLRNMMLNKWLDYCAERGHRFAGTSGAGSEPYEPR
;
A
#
# COMPACT_ATOMS: atom_id res chain seq x y z
N PRO A 1 2.71 30.40 -12.06
CA PRO A 1 1.95 30.05 -10.89
C PRO A 1 1.51 28.60 -11.00
N SER A 2 2.39 27.64 -10.76
CA SER A 2 2.08 26.19 -10.81
C SER A 2 3.17 25.36 -10.14
N CYS A 3 3.64 25.78 -8.95
CA CYS A 3 4.62 25.02 -8.14
C CYS A 3 4.00 24.27 -6.96
N GLU A 4 2.66 24.14 -6.87
CA GLU A 4 2.03 23.48 -5.74
C GLU A 4 2.12 21.94 -5.69
N PRO A 5 2.12 21.17 -6.80
CA PRO A 5 2.14 19.70 -6.72
C PRO A 5 3.45 19.14 -6.16
N LEU A 6 4.60 19.67 -6.54
CA LEU A 6 5.91 19.19 -6.07
C LEU A 6 6.12 19.39 -4.56
N HIS A 7 5.61 20.48 -4.00
CA HIS A 7 5.69 20.75 -2.55
C HIS A 7 4.78 19.83 -1.73
N ARG A 8 3.68 19.38 -2.30
CA ARG A 8 2.71 18.46 -1.68
C ARG A 8 3.30 17.05 -1.60
N CYS A 9 3.88 16.55 -2.70
CA CYS A 9 4.56 15.26 -2.78
C CYS A 9 5.75 15.12 -1.81
N ALA A 10 6.59 16.15 -1.68
CA ALA A 10 7.70 16.17 -0.73
C ALA A 10 7.22 16.04 0.74
N LYS A 11 6.08 16.65 1.08
CA LYS A 11 5.45 16.54 2.41
C LYS A 11 4.93 15.13 2.66
N THR A 12 4.34 14.48 1.68
CA THR A 12 3.83 13.10 1.77
C THR A 12 4.97 12.11 2.03
N LEU A 13 6.06 12.19 1.28
CA LEU A 13 7.27 11.39 1.51
C LEU A 13 7.87 11.60 2.91
N CYS A 14 7.95 12.84 3.36
CA CYS A 14 8.44 13.17 4.70
C CYS A 14 7.53 12.62 5.79
N TYR A 15 6.20 12.64 5.58
CA TYR A 15 5.21 12.12 6.53
C TYR A 15 5.27 10.60 6.61
N ILE A 16 5.33 9.88 5.50
CA ILE A 16 5.48 8.42 5.45
C ILE A 16 6.77 8.01 6.18
N ARG A 17 7.89 8.72 5.97
CA ARG A 17 9.13 8.52 6.72
C ARG A 17 8.96 8.70 8.23
N ARG A 18 8.20 9.72 8.65
CA ARG A 18 7.95 10.01 10.06
C ARG A 18 7.04 8.99 10.73
N MET A 19 6.00 8.51 10.04
CA MET A 19 5.06 7.49 10.54
C MET A 19 5.74 6.18 10.93
N LEU A 20 6.83 5.81 10.25
CA LEU A 20 7.56 4.58 10.56
C LEU A 20 8.33 4.64 11.88
N LEU A 21 8.63 5.85 12.35
CA LEU A 21 9.35 6.07 13.59
C LEU A 21 8.43 6.17 14.81
N ASP A 22 7.11 6.22 14.61
CA ASP A 22 6.14 6.40 15.71
C ASP A 22 5.76 5.04 16.32
N HIS A 23 6.54 4.60 17.32
CA HIS A 23 6.43 3.30 17.99
C HIS A 23 5.31 3.20 19.02
N LEU A 24 4.46 4.23 19.20
CA LEU A 24 3.61 4.37 20.37
C LEU A 24 2.16 3.90 20.20
N CYS A 25 1.80 3.27 19.09
CA CYS A 25 0.42 2.81 18.90
C CYS A 25 0.24 1.34 19.29
N ILE A 26 -0.53 1.09 20.33
CA ILE A 26 -0.74 -0.22 20.97
C ILE A 26 -1.88 -0.98 20.28
N THR A 27 -1.57 -1.77 19.26
CA THR A 27 -2.45 -2.84 18.77
C THR A 27 -1.87 -4.21 19.16
N SER A 28 -2.70 -5.27 19.19
CA SER A 28 -2.31 -6.59 19.72
C SER A 28 -1.05 -7.18 19.07
N TRP A 29 -0.84 -6.99 17.76
CA TRP A 29 0.38 -7.42 17.09
C TRP A 29 1.61 -6.55 17.41
N ARG A 30 1.40 -5.34 17.94
CA ARG A 30 2.47 -4.43 18.38
C ARG A 30 2.97 -4.75 19.79
N ALA A 31 2.17 -5.43 20.61
CA ALA A 31 2.56 -5.80 21.96
C ALA A 31 3.62 -6.92 22.01
N ARG A 32 3.69 -7.75 20.95
CA ARG A 32 4.73 -8.79 20.79
C ARG A 32 5.23 -8.77 19.35
N PRO A 33 6.04 -7.79 18.95
CA PRO A 33 6.55 -7.70 17.61
C PRO A 33 7.37 -8.94 17.26
N VAL A 34 7.30 -9.33 15.98
CA VAL A 34 8.17 -10.35 15.38
C VAL A 34 7.94 -11.79 15.86
N SER A 35 6.72 -12.14 16.23
CA SER A 35 6.28 -13.52 16.31
C SER A 35 5.51 -13.92 15.06
N PHE A 36 5.43 -15.21 14.75
CA PHE A 36 4.63 -15.71 13.63
C PHE A 36 3.14 -15.32 13.78
N VAL A 37 2.61 -15.45 14.99
CA VAL A 37 1.20 -15.11 15.29
C VAL A 37 0.93 -13.63 15.02
N SER A 38 1.82 -12.76 15.49
CA SER A 38 1.66 -11.32 15.28
C SER A 38 1.87 -10.93 13.81
N LEU A 39 2.69 -11.67 13.05
CA LEU A 39 2.82 -11.49 11.61
C LEU A 39 1.51 -11.85 10.88
N MET A 40 0.86 -12.95 11.25
CA MET A 40 -0.45 -13.32 10.68
C MET A 40 -1.52 -12.27 11.01
N SER A 41 -1.58 -11.78 12.23
CA SER A 41 -2.49 -10.69 12.62
C SER A 41 -2.20 -9.39 11.85
N LEU A 42 -0.94 -9.13 11.52
CA LEU A 42 -0.56 -8.00 10.69
C LEU A 42 -1.03 -8.18 9.22
N TYR A 43 -0.93 -9.39 8.67
CA TYR A 43 -1.44 -9.72 7.33
C TYR A 43 -2.97 -9.58 7.25
N GLU A 44 -3.69 -10.02 8.29
CA GLU A 44 -5.14 -9.82 8.39
C GLU A 44 -5.49 -8.33 8.45
N SER A 45 -4.80 -7.56 9.27
CA SER A 45 -4.97 -6.11 9.36
C SER A 45 -4.72 -5.42 8.01
N ASN A 46 -3.68 -5.83 7.27
CA ASN A 46 -3.40 -5.33 5.93
C ASN A 46 -4.55 -5.64 4.96
N PHE A 47 -5.09 -6.86 5.01
CA PHE A 47 -6.23 -7.24 4.18
C PHE A 47 -7.46 -6.37 4.44
N LEU A 48 -7.81 -6.15 5.71
CA LEU A 48 -8.97 -5.34 6.08
C LEU A 48 -8.82 -3.90 5.61
N ARG A 49 -7.64 -3.30 5.78
CA ARG A 49 -7.34 -1.94 5.33
C ARG A 49 -7.32 -1.81 3.81
N LEU A 50 -6.72 -2.78 3.12
CA LEU A 50 -6.72 -2.80 1.66
C LEU A 50 -8.15 -2.94 1.12
N LYS A 51 -8.98 -3.77 1.76
CA LYS A 51 -10.39 -3.91 1.43
C LYS A 51 -11.17 -2.62 1.66
N GLU A 52 -10.86 -1.87 2.70
CA GLU A 52 -11.45 -0.55 2.96
C GLU A 52 -11.07 0.46 1.87
N LEU A 53 -9.81 0.45 1.45
CA LEU A 53 -9.26 1.36 0.44
C LEU A 53 -9.77 1.04 -0.98
N ALA A 54 -9.78 -0.24 -1.35
CA ALA A 54 -10.00 -0.69 -2.73
C ALA A 54 -11.23 -1.60 -2.92
N GLY A 55 -11.97 -1.92 -1.85
CA GLY A 55 -13.08 -2.83 -1.94
C GLY A 55 -12.63 -4.28 -2.21
N ASP A 56 -13.37 -4.98 -3.06
CA ASP A 56 -12.99 -6.34 -3.48
C ASP A 56 -11.99 -6.26 -4.64
N ILE A 57 -10.75 -6.62 -4.37
CA ILE A 57 -9.64 -6.60 -5.35
C ILE A 57 -9.96 -7.43 -6.60
N ARG A 58 -10.76 -8.49 -6.48
CA ARG A 58 -11.15 -9.34 -7.63
C ARG A 58 -12.00 -8.61 -8.69
N ARG A 59 -12.57 -7.47 -8.33
CA ARG A 59 -13.37 -6.63 -9.24
C ARG A 59 -12.54 -5.61 -10.00
N HIS A 60 -11.27 -5.45 -9.64
CA HIS A 60 -10.37 -4.56 -10.36
C HIS A 60 -9.73 -5.31 -11.53
N HIS A 61 -9.75 -4.69 -12.70
CA HIS A 61 -9.08 -5.19 -13.90
C HIS A 61 -8.18 -4.08 -14.44
N GLY A 62 -6.87 -4.33 -14.46
CA GLY A 62 -5.90 -3.35 -14.92
C GLY A 62 -5.53 -2.31 -13.86
N GLY A 63 -5.47 -1.03 -14.26
CA GLY A 63 -5.07 0.08 -13.39
C GLY A 63 -6.24 0.90 -12.90
N ALA A 64 -6.12 1.41 -11.67
CA ALA A 64 -7.03 2.38 -11.08
C ALA A 64 -6.24 3.50 -10.39
N VAL A 65 -6.79 4.71 -10.36
CA VAL A 65 -6.17 5.87 -9.73
C VAL A 65 -7.14 6.50 -8.76
N SER A 66 -6.69 6.68 -7.52
CA SER A 66 -7.43 7.41 -6.50
C SER A 66 -6.86 8.81 -6.34
N ARG A 67 -7.69 9.83 -6.54
CA ARG A 67 -7.32 11.24 -6.46
C ARG A 67 -7.95 11.91 -5.26
N THR A 68 -7.16 12.66 -4.53
CA THR A 68 -7.63 13.50 -3.42
C THR A 68 -7.12 14.92 -3.58
N LYS A 69 -7.76 15.88 -2.88
CA LYS A 69 -7.32 17.30 -2.92
C LYS A 69 -6.07 17.55 -2.06
N VAL A 70 -5.73 16.61 -1.18
CA VAL A 70 -4.75 16.83 -0.11
C VAL A 70 -3.52 15.95 -0.22
N ASP A 71 -3.52 15.01 -1.18
CA ASP A 71 -2.42 14.05 -1.38
C ASP A 71 -2.12 13.83 -2.87
N CYS A 72 -1.04 13.10 -3.16
CA CYS A 72 -0.65 12.68 -4.49
C CYS A 72 -1.61 11.63 -5.03
N ASP A 73 -1.64 11.47 -6.35
CA ASP A 73 -2.43 10.43 -7.00
C ASP A 73 -1.90 9.05 -6.60
N LEU A 74 -2.76 8.24 -5.98
CA LEU A 74 -2.45 6.87 -5.59
C LEU A 74 -2.85 5.92 -6.71
N HIS A 75 -1.91 5.10 -7.17
CA HIS A 75 -2.07 4.17 -8.28
C HIS A 75 -2.15 2.74 -7.77
N LEU A 76 -3.19 2.03 -8.20
CA LEU A 76 -3.38 0.60 -7.99
C LEU A 76 -3.32 -0.09 -9.36
N SER A 77 -2.49 -1.09 -9.53
CA SER A 77 -2.41 -1.91 -10.74
C SER A 77 -2.54 -3.38 -10.38
N VAL A 78 -3.41 -4.08 -11.10
CA VAL A 78 -3.55 -5.52 -10.97
C VAL A 78 -2.48 -6.20 -11.82
N LEU A 79 -1.65 -7.01 -11.19
CA LEU A 79 -0.56 -7.76 -11.83
C LEU A 79 -1.02 -9.16 -12.23
N GLU A 80 -1.77 -9.82 -11.35
CA GLU A 80 -2.22 -11.18 -11.54
C GLU A 80 -3.52 -11.44 -10.77
N HIS A 81 -4.40 -12.26 -11.35
CA HIS A 81 -5.54 -12.85 -10.68
C HIS A 81 -5.51 -14.37 -10.82
N THR A 82 -5.73 -15.05 -9.71
CA THR A 82 -6.03 -16.49 -9.65
C THR A 82 -7.34 -16.69 -8.88
N PRO A 83 -7.94 -17.89 -8.87
CA PRO A 83 -9.18 -18.13 -8.13
C PRO A 83 -9.11 -17.79 -6.63
N TYR A 84 -7.94 -17.92 -6.01
CA TYR A 84 -7.76 -17.74 -4.57
C TYR A 84 -6.83 -16.58 -4.21
N THR A 85 -6.03 -16.07 -5.14
CA THR A 85 -5.07 -15.01 -4.88
C THR A 85 -5.10 -13.92 -5.95
N SER A 86 -4.74 -12.71 -5.55
CA SER A 86 -4.46 -11.60 -6.46
C SER A 86 -3.13 -10.97 -6.11
N ALA A 87 -2.36 -10.59 -7.12
CA ALA A 87 -1.20 -9.73 -6.96
C ALA A 87 -1.51 -8.33 -7.49
N VAL A 88 -1.29 -7.33 -6.66
CA VAL A 88 -1.52 -5.93 -7.02
C VAL A 88 -0.31 -5.09 -6.67
N ARG A 89 -0.08 -4.03 -7.45
CA ARG A 89 0.92 -3.01 -7.16
C ARG A 89 0.22 -1.76 -6.67
N LEU A 90 0.71 -1.19 -5.59
CA LEU A 90 0.25 0.07 -5.02
C LEU A 90 1.44 1.04 -4.96
N THR A 91 1.29 2.25 -5.51
CA THR A 91 2.38 3.22 -5.59
C THR A 91 1.89 4.66 -5.74
N TYR A 92 2.75 5.62 -5.40
CA TYR A 92 2.71 6.99 -5.90
C TYR A 92 3.72 7.15 -7.04
N HIS A 93 3.41 8.01 -7.98
CA HIS A 93 4.35 8.43 -9.02
C HIS A 93 4.82 9.86 -8.76
N PHE A 94 6.14 10.03 -8.68
CA PHE A 94 6.77 11.33 -8.52
C PHE A 94 7.56 11.66 -9.79
N GLU A 95 7.37 12.87 -10.29
CA GLU A 95 8.19 13.37 -11.38
C GLU A 95 9.48 13.95 -10.80
N GLU A 96 10.60 13.30 -11.06
CA GLU A 96 11.94 13.83 -10.84
C GLU A 96 12.48 14.36 -12.18
N ALA A 97 13.54 15.20 -12.15
CA ALA A 97 14.01 15.98 -13.31
C ALA A 97 14.16 15.18 -14.62
N ASP A 98 14.45 13.88 -14.56
CA ASP A 98 14.70 13.03 -15.73
C ASP A 98 13.88 11.74 -15.78
N ALA A 99 13.03 11.45 -14.77
CA ALA A 99 12.28 10.20 -14.73
C ALA A 99 11.08 10.25 -13.77
N THR A 100 10.04 9.47 -14.09
CA THR A 100 8.97 9.18 -13.14
C THR A 100 9.43 8.10 -12.17
N VAL A 101 9.42 8.40 -10.87
CA VAL A 101 9.84 7.48 -9.81
C VAL A 101 8.61 6.99 -9.06
N ALA A 102 8.48 5.66 -8.93
CA ALA A 102 7.48 5.02 -8.10
C ALA A 102 8.00 4.88 -6.66
N ASP A 103 7.36 5.52 -5.67
CA ASP A 103 7.77 5.43 -4.25
C ASP A 103 6.61 5.81 -3.30
N PRO A 104 6.21 4.96 -2.34
CA PRO A 104 6.64 3.57 -2.22
C PRO A 104 6.07 2.72 -3.37
N ASP A 105 6.82 1.73 -3.82
CA ASP A 105 6.41 0.78 -4.83
C ASP A 105 6.28 -0.61 -4.19
N LEU A 106 5.05 -1.00 -3.87
CA LEU A 106 4.75 -2.24 -3.16
C LEU A 106 3.96 -3.19 -4.04
N GLU A 107 4.47 -4.42 -4.15
CA GLU A 107 3.69 -5.54 -4.66
C GLU A 107 3.04 -6.27 -3.48
N ILE A 108 1.72 -6.36 -3.52
CA ILE A 108 0.90 -6.92 -2.45
C ILE A 108 0.23 -8.18 -2.98
N ARG A 109 0.44 -9.30 -2.31
CA ARG A 109 -0.30 -10.53 -2.55
C ARG A 109 -1.46 -10.64 -1.59
N VAL A 110 -2.66 -10.83 -2.13
CA VAL A 110 -3.91 -10.94 -1.41
C VAL A 110 -4.40 -12.37 -1.49
N TYR A 111 -4.64 -13.02 -0.35
CA TYR A 111 -5.22 -14.36 -0.21
C TYR A 111 -6.68 -14.20 0.18
N HIS A 112 -7.59 -14.44 -0.76
CA HIS A 112 -9.00 -14.10 -0.61
C HIS A 112 -9.73 -14.98 0.39
N ASP A 113 -9.46 -16.28 0.38
CA ASP A 113 -10.02 -17.29 1.28
C ASP A 113 -9.50 -17.13 2.72
N ALA A 114 -8.20 -16.94 2.86
CA ALA A 114 -7.55 -16.73 4.15
C ALA A 114 -7.75 -15.32 4.71
N ARG A 115 -8.21 -14.35 3.91
CA ARG A 115 -8.34 -12.91 4.26
C ARG A 115 -7.03 -12.30 4.76
N LEU A 116 -5.96 -12.60 4.06
CA LEU A 116 -4.61 -12.11 4.36
C LEU A 116 -4.07 -11.27 3.19
N ALA A 117 -3.27 -10.28 3.51
CA ALA A 117 -2.51 -9.54 2.52
C ALA A 117 -1.07 -9.30 2.99
N GLU A 118 -0.11 -9.63 2.16
CA GLU A 118 1.32 -9.45 2.43
C GLU A 118 2.03 -8.70 1.32
N VAL A 119 3.11 -8.02 1.69
CA VAL A 119 4.04 -7.45 0.72
C VAL A 119 4.94 -8.57 0.19
N SER A 120 4.79 -8.93 -1.09
CA SER A 120 5.61 -9.93 -1.78
C SER A 120 6.92 -9.32 -2.28
N ALA A 121 6.87 -8.11 -2.84
CA ALA A 121 8.04 -7.36 -3.27
C ALA A 121 7.91 -5.87 -2.93
N CYS A 122 9.04 -5.21 -2.79
CA CYS A 122 9.11 -3.79 -2.50
C CYS A 122 10.31 -3.19 -3.23
N GLY A 123 10.09 -2.08 -3.91
CA GLY A 123 11.11 -1.36 -4.64
C GLY A 123 12.21 -0.75 -3.75
N ARG A 124 12.61 0.50 -4.00
CA ARG A 124 13.77 1.18 -3.39
C ARG A 124 13.74 1.33 -1.86
N TRP A 125 12.58 1.21 -1.22
CA TRP A 125 12.31 1.71 0.13
C TRP A 125 12.96 0.93 1.29
N ILE A 126 13.26 -0.38 1.11
CA ILE A 126 13.77 -1.25 2.20
C ILE A 126 15.23 -0.92 2.60
N ARG A 127 15.95 -0.14 1.82
CA ARG A 127 17.37 0.16 2.08
C ARG A 127 17.61 1.27 3.09
N HIS A 128 16.57 1.81 3.74
CA HIS A 128 16.76 2.89 4.71
C HIS A 128 17.49 2.41 5.96
N GLN A 129 18.63 3.02 6.27
CA GLN A 129 19.46 2.74 7.45
C GLN A 129 18.70 2.87 8.78
N SER A 130 17.63 3.68 8.84
CA SER A 130 16.79 3.87 10.02
C SER A 130 16.10 2.61 10.54
N LEU A 131 16.02 1.55 9.74
CA LEU A 131 15.41 0.27 10.13
C LEU A 131 16.45 -0.78 10.58
N ALA A 132 17.73 -0.46 10.54
CA ALA A 132 18.79 -1.39 10.91
C ALA A 132 18.75 -1.80 12.39
N HIS A 133 18.31 -0.89 13.27
CA HIS A 133 18.21 -1.15 14.71
C HIS A 133 17.07 -2.08 15.11
N VAL A 134 16.01 -2.20 14.27
CA VAL A 134 14.89 -3.12 14.52
C VAL A 134 15.29 -4.57 14.23
N ARG A 135 16.40 -4.78 13.52
CA ARG A 135 16.90 -6.12 13.12
C ARG A 135 17.68 -6.85 14.21
N ALA A 136 18.07 -6.17 15.28
CA ALA A 136 18.87 -6.79 16.35
C ALA A 136 18.06 -7.86 17.10
N GLY A 137 18.50 -9.14 17.04
CA GLY A 137 17.92 -10.25 17.79
C GLY A 137 16.78 -11.01 17.12
N ILE A 138 16.44 -10.73 15.85
CA ILE A 138 15.35 -11.37 15.13
C ILE A 138 15.92 -12.21 13.97
N PRO A 139 15.37 -13.42 13.66
CA PRO A 139 15.72 -14.10 12.43
C PRO A 139 15.52 -13.16 11.22
N ALA A 140 16.56 -12.95 10.43
CA ALA A 140 16.62 -11.90 9.41
C ALA A 140 15.41 -11.93 8.45
N GLN A 141 14.97 -13.11 8.04
CA GLN A 141 13.84 -13.27 7.12
C GLN A 141 12.49 -12.86 7.75
N LEU A 142 12.24 -13.23 9.02
CA LEU A 142 11.01 -12.86 9.72
C LEU A 142 10.97 -11.36 9.99
N GLY A 143 12.10 -10.79 10.40
CA GLY A 143 12.23 -9.35 10.65
C GLY A 143 11.98 -8.51 9.40
N GLU A 144 12.48 -8.96 8.25
CA GLU A 144 12.30 -8.26 6.99
C GLU A 144 10.84 -8.31 6.51
N ARG A 145 10.19 -9.48 6.59
CA ARG A 145 8.76 -9.63 6.30
C ARG A 145 7.91 -8.76 7.22
N TRP A 146 8.23 -8.77 8.52
CA TRP A 146 7.56 -7.92 9.50
C TRP A 146 7.63 -6.44 9.12
N LEU A 147 8.82 -5.93 8.85
CA LEU A 147 9.04 -4.52 8.52
C LEU A 147 8.27 -4.09 7.27
N ARG A 148 8.33 -4.89 6.20
CA ARG A 148 7.58 -4.60 4.96
C ARG A 148 6.09 -4.52 5.19
N ASN A 149 5.55 -5.45 5.95
CA ASN A 149 4.12 -5.52 6.22
C ASN A 149 3.64 -4.48 7.24
N MET A 150 4.47 -4.14 8.22
CA MET A 150 4.20 -3.00 9.11
C MET A 150 4.16 -1.68 8.33
N MET A 151 5.06 -1.52 7.38
CA MET A 151 5.09 -0.36 6.49
C MET A 151 3.80 -0.28 5.67
N LEU A 152 3.41 -1.37 5.01
CA LEU A 152 2.15 -1.44 4.26
C LEU A 152 0.96 -1.07 5.16
N ASN A 153 0.89 -1.62 6.37
CA ASN A 153 -0.20 -1.37 7.30
C ASN A 153 -0.36 0.13 7.60
N LYS A 154 0.75 0.78 7.94
CA LYS A 154 0.77 2.22 8.24
C LYS A 154 0.48 3.07 7.01
N TRP A 155 0.96 2.67 5.85
CA TRP A 155 0.70 3.41 4.62
C TRP A 155 -0.77 3.32 4.19
N LEU A 156 -1.40 2.15 4.34
CA LEU A 156 -2.83 1.99 4.09
C LEU A 156 -3.67 2.86 5.06
N ASP A 157 -3.27 2.96 6.34
CA ASP A 157 -3.88 3.90 7.30
C ASP A 157 -3.78 5.34 6.79
N TYR A 158 -2.59 5.76 6.42
CA TYR A 158 -2.33 7.09 5.90
C TYR A 158 -3.19 7.38 4.67
N CYS A 159 -3.25 6.46 3.70
CA CYS A 159 -4.08 6.62 2.50
C CYS A 159 -5.57 6.81 2.87
N ALA A 160 -6.07 6.03 3.83
CA ALA A 160 -7.45 6.13 4.31
C ALA A 160 -7.71 7.48 4.98
N GLU A 161 -6.80 7.96 5.83
CA GLU A 161 -6.88 9.27 6.48
C GLU A 161 -6.85 10.43 5.47
N ARG A 162 -6.14 10.27 4.35
CA ARG A 162 -6.11 11.22 3.24
C ARG A 162 -7.33 11.17 2.34
N GLY A 163 -8.24 10.24 2.61
CA GLY A 163 -9.49 10.09 1.87
C GLY A 163 -9.35 9.33 0.55
N HIS A 164 -8.23 8.61 0.34
CA HIS A 164 -8.10 7.75 -0.83
C HIS A 164 -9.14 6.63 -0.79
N ARG A 165 -9.75 6.40 -1.94
CA ARG A 165 -10.65 5.27 -2.22
C ARG A 165 -10.56 4.94 -3.70
N PHE A 166 -10.49 3.65 -4.00
CA PHE A 166 -10.67 3.19 -5.37
C PHE A 166 -12.13 2.82 -5.56
N ALA A 167 -12.82 3.52 -6.44
CA ALA A 167 -14.14 3.07 -6.91
C ALA A 167 -13.92 1.73 -7.60
N GLY A 168 -14.60 0.68 -7.12
CA GLY A 168 -14.62 -0.59 -7.86
C GLY A 168 -15.08 -0.26 -9.27
N THR A 169 -14.31 -0.66 -10.29
CA THR A 169 -14.69 -0.47 -11.69
C THR A 169 -15.93 -1.31 -11.99
N SER A 170 -17.09 -0.77 -11.66
CA SER A 170 -18.34 -1.10 -12.37
C SER A 170 -18.04 -0.68 -13.80
N GLY A 171 -18.07 -1.65 -14.73
CA GLY A 171 -17.64 -1.53 -16.11
C GLY A 171 -17.92 -0.16 -16.71
N ALA A 172 -16.87 0.41 -17.29
CA ALA A 172 -16.98 1.61 -18.10
C ALA A 172 -18.08 1.43 -19.13
N GLY A 173 -19.02 2.38 -19.10
CA GLY A 173 -20.07 2.66 -20.02
C GLY A 173 -20.15 1.85 -21.33
N SER A 174 -21.13 1.00 -21.41
CA SER A 174 -21.80 0.76 -22.67
C SER A 174 -22.53 2.05 -23.02
N GLU A 175 -22.01 2.82 -23.98
CA GLU A 175 -22.81 3.81 -24.67
C GLU A 175 -24.09 3.15 -25.20
N PRO A 176 -25.26 3.77 -25.04
CA PRO A 176 -26.47 3.26 -25.63
C PRO A 176 -26.35 3.33 -27.15
N TYR A 177 -26.35 2.17 -27.81
CA TYR A 177 -26.53 2.04 -29.24
C TYR A 177 -27.89 2.62 -29.59
N GLU A 178 -27.96 3.78 -30.26
CA GLU A 178 -29.13 4.26 -30.94
C GLU A 178 -29.26 3.55 -32.30
N PRO A 179 -30.31 2.77 -32.55
CA PRO A 179 -30.60 2.26 -33.90
C PRO A 179 -31.19 3.35 -34.74
N ARG A 180 -30.59 3.59 -35.89
CA ARG A 180 -31.20 4.30 -37.01
C ARG A 180 -32.14 3.40 -37.76
#